data_ea661f50c2d85ca21ecc5b3e9f77ae4e
#
_entry.id   ea661f50c2d85ca21ecc5b3e9f77ae4e
#
_cell.length_a   1.000
_cell.length_b   1.000
_cell.length_c   1.000
_cell.angle_alpha   90.00
_cell.angle_beta   90.00
_cell.angle_gamma   90.00
#
_symmetry.space_group_name_H-M   'P 1'
#
loop_
_entity.id
_entity.type
_entity.pdbx_description
1 polymer ?
#
loop_
_entity_poly.entity_id
_entity_poly.type
_entity_poly.pdbx_seq_one_letter_code
_entity_poly.pdbx_strand_id
1 'polypeptide(L)'
;MCQIKSMTDKTQIIVTAATNMFARYGYAKTTMGDIASEAGVARQTVYNAFPGKDEILRAVVRQAGEDTYTAVMEAWSNTDNIDEKLSIFHEFGPLKWFEAIRATPDWAKLIDGMQNGASEVMAAQDAQWRHAFATVLRTNATERPDIVDFFYSASLNAKYGVEDVQHLRRRLATIKNATLALLTA
;
A
#
# COMPACT_ATOMS: atom_id res chain seq x y z
N MET A 1 0.94 27.52 -16.83
CA MET A 1 1.31 26.96 -15.52
C MET A 1 0.14 26.84 -14.54
N CYS A 2 -0.90 27.66 -14.58
CA CYS A 2 -2.03 27.62 -13.62
C CYS A 2 -3.00 26.43 -13.79
N GLN A 3 -3.22 25.94 -15.02
CA GLN A 3 -4.21 24.85 -15.30
C GLN A 3 -3.74 23.45 -14.84
N ILE A 4 -2.44 23.16 -14.89
CA ILE A 4 -1.91 21.83 -14.48
C ILE A 4 -2.03 21.66 -12.95
N LYS A 5 -1.77 22.71 -12.17
CA LYS A 5 -1.91 22.70 -10.71
C LYS A 5 -3.36 22.51 -10.27
N SER A 6 -4.31 23.17 -10.94
CA SER A 6 -5.75 23.07 -10.64
C SER A 6 -6.32 21.67 -10.95
N MET A 7 -5.83 20.96 -11.97
CA MET A 7 -6.26 19.58 -12.25
C MET A 7 -5.72 18.61 -11.21
N THR A 8 -4.45 18.75 -10.82
CA THR A 8 -3.82 17.91 -9.79
C THR A 8 -4.54 18.06 -8.45
N ASP A 9 -4.85 19.28 -8.04
CA ASP A 9 -5.57 19.56 -6.79
C ASP A 9 -6.97 18.89 -6.77
N LYS A 10 -7.73 18.97 -7.87
CA LYS A 10 -9.07 18.36 -7.98
C LYS A 10 -9.01 16.83 -7.96
N THR A 11 -8.05 16.25 -8.64
CA THR A 11 -7.85 14.79 -8.63
C THR A 11 -7.53 14.30 -7.23
N GLN A 12 -6.65 15.00 -6.52
CA GLN A 12 -6.29 14.66 -5.13
C GLN A 12 -7.49 14.76 -4.18
N ILE A 13 -8.31 15.81 -4.30
CA ILE A 13 -9.54 15.96 -3.49
C ILE A 13 -10.49 14.79 -3.74
N ILE A 14 -10.67 14.36 -4.99
CA ILE A 14 -11.53 13.22 -5.34
C ILE A 14 -10.98 11.91 -4.77
N VAL A 15 -9.67 11.67 -4.87
CA VAL A 15 -9.03 10.47 -4.31
C VAL A 15 -9.16 10.43 -2.79
N THR A 16 -8.94 11.56 -2.11
CA THR A 16 -9.12 11.67 -0.65
C THR A 16 -10.57 11.40 -0.23
N ALA A 17 -11.54 11.99 -0.93
CA ALA A 17 -12.96 11.76 -0.69
C ALA A 17 -13.33 10.28 -0.89
N ALA A 18 -12.84 9.66 -1.97
CA ALA A 18 -13.07 8.25 -2.24
C ALA A 18 -12.47 7.34 -1.16
N THR A 19 -11.26 7.65 -0.69
CA THR A 19 -10.62 6.91 0.41
C THR A 19 -11.50 6.92 1.66
N ASN A 20 -12.02 8.09 2.05
CA ASN A 20 -12.92 8.24 3.19
C ASN A 20 -14.22 7.45 3.01
N MET A 21 -14.83 7.54 1.81
CA MET A 21 -16.07 6.85 1.49
C MET A 21 -15.90 5.33 1.47
N PHE A 22 -14.83 4.83 0.89
CA PHE A 22 -14.53 3.39 0.86
C PHE A 22 -14.26 2.84 2.27
N ALA A 23 -13.51 3.57 3.08
CA ALA A 23 -13.25 3.19 4.47
C ALA A 23 -14.52 3.17 5.33
N ARG A 24 -15.42 4.14 5.13
CA ARG A 24 -16.62 4.32 5.95
C ARG A 24 -17.80 3.43 5.56
N TYR A 25 -18.05 3.29 4.25
CA TYR A 25 -19.25 2.64 3.72
C TYR A 25 -18.95 1.37 2.92
N GLY A 26 -17.69 1.11 2.63
CA GLY A 26 -17.24 0.01 1.77
C GLY A 26 -17.26 0.39 0.29
N TYR A 27 -16.41 -0.29 -0.49
CA TYR A 27 -16.29 -0.07 -1.93
C TYR A 27 -17.59 -0.33 -2.68
N ALA A 28 -18.28 -1.45 -2.37
CA ALA A 28 -19.48 -1.87 -3.10
C ALA A 28 -20.62 -0.85 -2.99
N LYS A 29 -20.83 -0.27 -1.83
CA LYS A 29 -21.94 0.66 -1.55
C LYS A 29 -21.67 2.10 -1.97
N THR A 30 -20.43 2.48 -2.16
CA THR A 30 -20.06 3.84 -2.58
C THR A 30 -20.31 4.04 -4.07
N THR A 31 -20.94 5.15 -4.43
CA THR A 31 -21.19 5.56 -5.82
C THR A 31 -20.31 6.74 -6.23
N MET A 32 -20.21 7.00 -7.54
CA MET A 32 -19.53 8.19 -8.08
C MET A 32 -20.19 9.49 -7.60
N GLY A 33 -21.51 9.46 -7.34
CA GLY A 33 -22.26 10.59 -6.80
C GLY A 33 -21.91 10.89 -5.35
N ASP A 34 -21.74 9.83 -4.53
CA ASP A 34 -21.34 9.97 -3.14
C ASP A 34 -19.93 10.56 -3.03
N ILE A 35 -19.01 10.09 -3.87
CA ILE A 35 -17.64 10.63 -3.95
C ILE A 35 -17.66 12.11 -4.36
N ALA A 36 -18.50 12.50 -5.35
CA ALA A 36 -18.65 13.88 -5.76
C ALA A 36 -19.15 14.78 -4.62
N SER A 37 -20.14 14.28 -3.87
CA SER A 37 -20.70 14.99 -2.72
C SER A 37 -19.67 15.17 -1.61
N GLU A 38 -18.95 14.11 -1.26
CA GLU A 38 -17.89 14.15 -0.24
C GLU A 38 -16.72 15.07 -0.66
N ALA A 39 -16.37 15.06 -1.94
CA ALA A 39 -15.32 15.92 -2.51
C ALA A 39 -15.74 17.39 -2.66
N GLY A 40 -17.02 17.72 -2.49
CA GLY A 40 -17.55 19.07 -2.70
C GLY A 40 -17.44 19.53 -4.16
N VAL A 41 -17.52 18.62 -5.14
CA VAL A 41 -17.42 18.91 -6.56
C VAL A 41 -18.66 18.44 -7.33
N ALA A 42 -18.89 19.00 -8.52
CA ALA A 42 -19.95 18.51 -9.40
C ALA A 42 -19.65 17.07 -9.85
N ARG A 43 -20.70 16.24 -9.97
CA ARG A 43 -20.60 14.86 -10.46
C ARG A 43 -19.85 14.75 -11.79
N GLN A 44 -20.09 15.70 -12.70
CA GLN A 44 -19.39 15.78 -13.97
C GLN A 44 -17.88 15.97 -13.81
N THR A 45 -17.44 16.69 -12.76
CA THR A 45 -16.00 16.86 -12.46
C THR A 45 -15.35 15.53 -12.11
N VAL A 46 -16.05 14.68 -11.35
CA VAL A 46 -15.55 13.33 -11.01
C VAL A 46 -15.44 12.47 -12.26
N TYR A 47 -16.48 12.44 -13.13
CA TYR A 47 -16.45 11.67 -14.37
C TYR A 47 -15.41 12.19 -15.38
N ASN A 48 -15.11 13.48 -15.38
CA ASN A 48 -14.05 14.04 -16.22
C ASN A 48 -12.65 13.63 -15.76
N ALA A 49 -12.47 13.40 -14.45
CA ALA A 49 -11.19 12.99 -13.86
C ALA A 49 -11.02 11.46 -13.89
N PHE A 50 -12.10 10.72 -13.68
CA PHE A 50 -12.10 9.25 -13.58
C PHE A 50 -13.31 8.67 -14.34
N PRO A 51 -13.08 7.81 -15.35
CA PRO A 51 -14.16 7.19 -16.13
C PRO A 51 -15.12 6.33 -15.29
N GLY A 52 -14.64 5.79 -14.16
CA GLY A 52 -15.41 4.91 -13.31
C GLY A 52 -14.81 4.74 -11.90
N LYS A 53 -15.54 4.02 -11.07
CA LYS A 53 -15.15 3.78 -9.66
C LYS A 53 -13.87 2.94 -9.54
N ASP A 54 -13.63 2.03 -10.48
CA ASP A 54 -12.43 1.19 -10.50
C ASP A 54 -11.16 2.02 -10.75
N GLU A 55 -11.26 3.07 -11.60
CA GLU A 55 -10.16 4.01 -11.83
C GLU A 55 -9.85 4.82 -10.56
N ILE A 56 -10.88 5.21 -9.82
CA ILE A 56 -10.70 5.88 -8.53
C ILE A 56 -10.06 4.91 -7.53
N LEU A 57 -10.48 3.64 -7.49
CA LEU A 57 -9.88 2.64 -6.62
C LEU A 57 -8.39 2.45 -6.94
N ARG A 58 -8.02 2.38 -8.22
CA ARG A 58 -6.60 2.33 -8.64
C ARG A 58 -5.82 3.53 -8.13
N ALA A 59 -6.40 4.72 -8.22
CA ALA A 59 -5.76 5.95 -7.72
C ALA A 59 -5.62 5.94 -6.20
N VAL A 60 -6.63 5.47 -5.46
CA VAL A 60 -6.58 5.29 -3.99
C VAL A 60 -5.48 4.31 -3.60
N VAL A 61 -5.40 3.15 -4.26
CA VAL A 61 -4.36 2.13 -3.98
C VAL A 61 -2.96 2.68 -4.28
N ARG A 62 -2.81 3.41 -5.40
CA ARG A 62 -1.54 4.06 -5.74
C ARG A 62 -1.11 5.05 -4.69
N GLN A 63 -2.00 5.98 -4.31
CA GLN A 63 -1.71 7.01 -3.31
C GLN A 63 -1.33 6.38 -1.97
N ALA A 64 -2.09 5.40 -1.50
CA ALA A 64 -1.81 4.73 -0.25
C ALA A 64 -0.46 3.98 -0.25
N GLY A 65 -0.07 3.41 -1.38
CA GLY A 65 1.25 2.80 -1.57
C GLY A 65 2.39 3.83 -1.58
N GLU A 66 2.19 4.96 -2.26
CA GLU A 66 3.14 6.08 -2.29
C GLU A 66 3.32 6.70 -0.90
N ASP A 67 2.22 6.90 -0.15
CA ASP A 67 2.26 7.41 1.22
C ASP A 67 3.01 6.44 2.15
N THR A 68 2.76 5.14 2.01
CA THR A 68 3.46 4.10 2.77
C THR A 68 4.95 4.10 2.45
N TYR A 69 5.30 4.15 1.16
CA TYR A 69 6.70 4.19 0.73
C TYR A 69 7.42 5.41 1.29
N THR A 70 6.81 6.58 1.18
CA THR A 70 7.37 7.84 1.69
C THR A 70 7.59 7.77 3.20
N ALA A 71 6.62 7.31 3.96
CA ALA A 71 6.70 7.18 5.42
C ALA A 71 7.81 6.20 5.85
N VAL A 72 7.95 5.07 5.14
CA VAL A 72 9.01 4.10 5.42
C VAL A 72 10.39 4.66 5.06
N MET A 73 10.54 5.34 3.91
CA MET A 73 11.80 5.95 3.52
C MET A 73 12.25 7.02 4.50
N GLU A 74 11.33 7.85 4.99
CA GLU A 74 11.58 8.85 6.02
C GLU A 74 12.02 8.19 7.34
N ALA A 75 11.32 7.15 7.79
CA ALA A 75 11.68 6.42 8.99
C ALA A 75 13.05 5.70 8.85
N TRP A 76 13.35 5.14 7.67
CA TRP A 76 14.63 4.49 7.39
C TRP A 76 15.81 5.48 7.36
N SER A 77 15.58 6.75 7.07
CA SER A 77 16.64 7.77 7.09
C SER A 77 17.18 8.04 8.49
N ASN A 78 16.44 7.64 9.54
CA ASN A 78 16.80 7.86 10.93
C ASN A 78 17.57 6.69 11.57
N THR A 79 17.82 5.60 10.83
CA THR A 79 18.54 4.43 11.34
C THR A 79 19.34 3.74 10.25
N ASP A 80 20.51 3.20 10.60
CA ASP A 80 21.31 2.33 9.75
C ASP A 80 21.14 0.84 10.11
N ASN A 81 20.42 0.54 11.19
CA ASN A 81 20.20 -0.81 11.67
C ASN A 81 19.21 -1.56 10.75
N ILE A 82 19.68 -2.64 10.12
CA ILE A 82 18.88 -3.47 9.20
C ILE A 82 17.67 -4.08 9.91
N ASP A 83 17.84 -4.62 11.13
CA ASP A 83 16.72 -5.21 11.91
C ASP A 83 15.60 -4.20 12.13
N GLU A 84 15.97 -2.97 12.48
CA GLU A 84 15.04 -1.87 12.68
C GLU A 84 14.35 -1.48 11.37
N LYS A 85 15.09 -1.37 10.26
CA LYS A 85 14.51 -1.08 8.93
C LYS A 85 13.48 -2.12 8.49
N LEU A 86 13.79 -3.41 8.67
CA LEU A 86 12.82 -4.47 8.36
C LEU A 86 11.58 -4.41 9.26
N SER A 87 11.75 -4.06 10.54
CA SER A 87 10.64 -3.87 11.48
C SER A 87 9.76 -2.68 11.10
N ILE A 88 10.35 -1.55 10.73
CA ILE A 88 9.65 -0.35 10.24
C ILE A 88 8.78 -0.70 9.01
N PHE A 89 9.34 -1.43 8.04
CA PHE A 89 8.54 -1.87 6.89
C PHE A 89 7.34 -2.73 7.31
N HIS A 90 7.51 -3.65 8.25
CA HIS A 90 6.42 -4.48 8.73
C HIS A 90 5.31 -3.68 9.40
N GLU A 91 5.66 -2.68 10.21
CA GLU A 91 4.68 -1.83 10.91
C GLU A 91 3.93 -0.90 9.94
N PHE A 92 4.63 -0.19 9.07
CA PHE A 92 4.03 0.78 8.15
C PHE A 92 3.35 0.14 6.93
N GLY A 93 3.81 -1.03 6.52
CA GLY A 93 3.28 -1.78 5.38
C GLY A 93 2.30 -2.89 5.81
N PRO A 94 2.73 -4.17 5.88
CA PRO A 94 1.83 -5.31 6.04
C PRO A 94 0.87 -5.21 7.23
N LEU A 95 1.31 -4.73 8.40
CA LEU A 95 0.48 -4.63 9.59
C LEU A 95 -0.56 -3.54 9.47
N LYS A 96 -0.15 -2.31 9.13
CA LYS A 96 -1.05 -1.17 8.96
C LYS A 96 -2.11 -1.45 7.89
N TRP A 97 -1.70 -2.06 6.77
CA TRP A 97 -2.61 -2.45 5.70
C TRP A 97 -3.60 -3.52 6.14
N PHE A 98 -3.15 -4.53 6.87
CA PHE A 98 -4.00 -5.59 7.39
C PHE A 98 -5.09 -5.03 8.32
N GLU A 99 -4.72 -4.13 9.23
CA GLU A 99 -5.65 -3.48 10.15
C GLU A 99 -6.65 -2.58 9.41
N ALA A 100 -6.16 -1.74 8.49
CA ALA A 100 -6.99 -0.82 7.70
C ALA A 100 -8.02 -1.56 6.82
N ILE A 101 -7.60 -2.63 6.15
CA ILE A 101 -8.49 -3.43 5.30
C ILE A 101 -9.55 -4.13 6.16
N ARG A 102 -9.19 -4.71 7.29
CA ARG A 102 -10.15 -5.42 8.17
C ARG A 102 -11.12 -4.47 8.87
N ALA A 103 -10.73 -3.21 9.09
CA ALA A 103 -11.62 -2.18 9.60
C ALA A 103 -12.64 -1.68 8.55
N THR A 104 -12.39 -1.96 7.26
CA THR A 104 -13.25 -1.50 6.16
C THR A 104 -14.47 -2.43 6.00
N PRO A 105 -15.71 -1.90 5.94
CA PRO A 105 -16.89 -2.69 5.62
C PRO A 105 -16.74 -3.38 4.25
N ASP A 106 -17.22 -4.62 4.14
CA ASP A 106 -17.14 -5.42 2.90
C ASP A 106 -15.69 -5.58 2.36
N TRP A 107 -14.69 -5.67 3.25
CA TRP A 107 -13.27 -5.75 2.91
C TRP A 107 -12.92 -6.83 1.85
N ALA A 108 -13.66 -7.96 1.84
CA ALA A 108 -13.45 -9.01 0.85
C ALA A 108 -13.71 -8.49 -0.58
N LYS A 109 -14.77 -7.68 -0.78
CA LYS A 109 -15.07 -7.06 -2.07
C LYS A 109 -14.07 -5.98 -2.47
N LEU A 110 -13.48 -5.31 -1.48
CA LEU A 110 -12.39 -4.37 -1.73
C LEU A 110 -11.16 -5.10 -2.25
N ILE A 111 -10.78 -6.22 -1.63
CA ILE A 111 -9.66 -7.06 -2.08
C ILE A 111 -9.90 -7.60 -3.50
N ASP A 112 -11.11 -8.11 -3.81
CA ASP A 112 -11.46 -8.56 -5.15
C ASP A 112 -11.33 -7.41 -6.18
N GLY A 113 -11.81 -6.21 -5.84
CA GLY A 113 -11.68 -5.03 -6.69
C GLY A 113 -10.21 -4.64 -6.92
N MET A 114 -9.37 -4.73 -5.89
CA MET A 114 -7.94 -4.46 -6.00
C MET A 114 -7.21 -5.49 -6.87
N GLN A 115 -7.48 -6.78 -6.70
CA GLN A 115 -6.85 -7.85 -7.48
C GLN A 115 -7.20 -7.75 -8.97
N ASN A 116 -8.45 -7.43 -9.28
CA ASN A 116 -8.92 -7.35 -10.68
C ASN A 116 -8.63 -6.00 -11.34
N GLY A 117 -8.52 -4.92 -10.57
CA GLY A 117 -8.44 -3.55 -11.09
C GLY A 117 -7.10 -2.84 -10.90
N ALA A 118 -6.26 -3.27 -9.94
CA ALA A 118 -5.06 -2.53 -9.54
C ALA A 118 -3.75 -3.32 -9.72
N SER A 119 -3.76 -4.45 -10.43
CA SER A 119 -2.59 -5.33 -10.58
C SER A 119 -1.36 -4.63 -11.15
N GLU A 120 -1.52 -3.74 -12.14
CA GLU A 120 -0.41 -2.96 -12.72
C GLU A 120 0.19 -1.96 -11.73
N VAL A 121 -0.67 -1.32 -10.93
CA VAL A 121 -0.22 -0.39 -9.88
C VAL A 121 0.58 -1.13 -8.82
N MET A 122 0.10 -2.31 -8.42
CA MET A 122 0.78 -3.16 -7.45
C MET A 122 2.12 -3.66 -7.98
N ALA A 123 2.20 -4.06 -9.25
CA ALA A 123 3.46 -4.50 -9.87
C ALA A 123 4.52 -3.37 -9.91
N ALA A 124 4.12 -2.14 -10.20
CA ALA A 124 5.03 -0.98 -10.16
C ALA A 124 5.54 -0.70 -8.74
N GLN A 125 4.68 -0.79 -7.73
CA GLN A 125 5.06 -0.66 -6.32
C GLN A 125 5.98 -1.80 -5.87
N ASP A 126 5.72 -3.03 -6.30
CA ASP A 126 6.58 -4.18 -6.03
C ASP A 126 8.01 -3.96 -6.54
N ALA A 127 8.18 -3.47 -7.75
CA ALA A 127 9.48 -3.16 -8.31
C ALA A 127 10.22 -2.08 -7.51
N GLN A 128 9.51 -1.04 -7.07
CA GLN A 128 10.05 0.04 -6.24
C GLN A 128 10.53 -0.49 -4.87
N TRP A 129 9.73 -1.32 -4.20
CA TRP A 129 10.10 -1.93 -2.92
C TRP A 129 11.29 -2.88 -3.05
N ARG A 130 11.31 -3.74 -4.08
CA ARG A 130 12.44 -4.64 -4.34
C ARG A 130 13.74 -3.88 -4.52
N HIS A 131 13.71 -2.76 -5.24
CA HIS A 131 14.86 -1.88 -5.40
C HIS A 131 15.31 -1.27 -4.06
N ALA A 132 14.37 -0.79 -3.25
CA ALA A 132 14.66 -0.24 -1.92
C ALA A 132 15.30 -1.30 -1.00
N PHE A 133 14.76 -2.52 -0.95
CA PHE A 133 15.33 -3.62 -0.18
C PHE A 133 16.69 -4.08 -0.69
N ALA A 134 16.91 -4.12 -2.00
CA ALA A 134 18.22 -4.39 -2.56
C ALA A 134 19.27 -3.38 -2.07
N THR A 135 18.86 -2.13 -1.84
CA THR A 135 19.73 -1.09 -1.27
C THR A 135 19.97 -1.28 0.23
N VAL A 136 18.92 -1.59 1.00
CA VAL A 136 19.00 -1.78 2.45
C VAL A 136 19.82 -3.01 2.84
N LEU A 137 19.61 -4.13 2.12
CA LEU A 137 20.26 -5.40 2.37
C LEU A 137 21.64 -5.51 1.70
N ARG A 138 22.18 -4.40 1.21
CA ARG A 138 23.33 -4.27 0.31
C ARG A 138 24.62 -4.91 0.78
N THR A 139 24.84 -5.14 2.06
CA THR A 139 26.10 -5.66 2.56
C THR A 139 26.40 -7.07 2.02
N ASN A 140 25.37 -7.84 1.61
CA ASN A 140 25.54 -9.14 0.98
C ASN A 140 24.53 -9.42 -0.16
N ALA A 141 23.58 -8.52 -0.43
CA ALA A 141 22.46 -8.78 -1.35
C ALA A 141 22.78 -8.54 -2.83
N THR A 142 23.94 -8.00 -3.18
CA THR A 142 24.40 -7.95 -4.59
C THR A 142 24.64 -9.36 -5.15
N GLU A 143 24.91 -10.30 -4.27
CA GLU A 143 25.14 -11.71 -4.60
C GLU A 143 23.93 -12.61 -4.29
N ARG A 144 22.95 -12.10 -3.54
CA ARG A 144 21.79 -12.85 -3.04
C ARG A 144 20.44 -12.14 -3.28
N PRO A 145 20.01 -11.95 -4.54
CA PRO A 145 18.71 -11.34 -4.84
C PRO A 145 17.53 -12.19 -4.33
N ASP A 146 17.74 -13.48 -4.10
CA ASP A 146 16.81 -14.43 -3.50
C ASP A 146 16.37 -13.99 -2.09
N ILE A 147 17.26 -13.36 -1.28
CA ILE A 147 16.93 -12.88 0.06
C ILE A 147 15.96 -11.71 0.00
N VAL A 148 16.15 -10.78 -0.94
CA VAL A 148 15.21 -9.66 -1.18
C VAL A 148 13.84 -10.21 -1.58
N ASP A 149 13.82 -11.13 -2.53
CA ASP A 149 12.58 -11.75 -2.99
C ASP A 149 11.87 -12.51 -1.86
N PHE A 150 12.61 -13.31 -1.10
CA PHE A 150 12.08 -14.02 0.07
C PHE A 150 11.46 -13.07 1.07
N PHE A 151 12.22 -12.06 1.55
CA PHE A 151 11.73 -11.15 2.56
C PHE A 151 10.47 -10.41 2.12
N TYR A 152 10.53 -9.79 0.94
CA TYR A 152 9.45 -8.96 0.45
C TYR A 152 8.19 -9.79 0.16
N SER A 153 8.32 -10.86 -0.62
CA SER A 153 7.19 -11.72 -0.98
C SER A 153 6.58 -12.42 0.23
N ALA A 154 7.40 -12.95 1.15
CA ALA A 154 6.92 -13.58 2.36
C ALA A 154 6.18 -12.59 3.27
N SER A 155 6.70 -11.36 3.42
CA SER A 155 6.08 -10.31 4.23
C SER A 155 4.71 -9.89 3.69
N LEU A 156 4.56 -9.69 2.38
CA LEU A 156 3.28 -9.33 1.78
C LEU A 156 2.26 -10.46 1.86
N ASN A 157 2.69 -11.71 1.75
CA ASN A 157 1.83 -12.89 1.79
C ASN A 157 1.54 -13.39 3.23
N ALA A 158 2.26 -12.89 4.24
CA ALA A 158 2.08 -13.28 5.63
C ALA A 158 0.65 -13.11 6.16
N LYS A 159 -0.11 -12.19 5.56
CA LYS A 159 -1.51 -11.87 5.92
C LYS A 159 -2.53 -12.97 5.58
N TYR A 160 -2.21 -13.88 4.67
CA TYR A 160 -3.14 -14.93 4.26
C TYR A 160 -3.19 -16.05 5.29
N GLY A 161 -4.41 -16.47 5.67
CA GLY A 161 -4.62 -17.54 6.65
C GLY A 161 -4.19 -17.18 8.07
N VAL A 162 -4.14 -15.90 8.43
CA VAL A 162 -3.97 -15.45 9.81
C VAL A 162 -5.32 -15.17 10.47
N GLU A 163 -5.41 -15.46 11.77
CA GLU A 163 -6.62 -15.28 12.55
C GLU A 163 -6.79 -13.81 12.98
N ASP A 164 -5.69 -13.20 13.43
CA ASP A 164 -5.66 -11.84 13.98
C ASP A 164 -4.31 -11.13 13.71
N VAL A 165 -4.22 -9.89 14.16
CA VAL A 165 -3.01 -9.07 14.03
C VAL A 165 -1.82 -9.63 14.83
N GLN A 166 -2.07 -10.30 15.95
CA GLN A 166 -1.00 -10.90 16.76
C GLN A 166 -0.38 -12.12 16.05
N HIS A 167 -1.22 -12.91 15.39
CA HIS A 167 -0.74 -14.00 14.54
C HIS A 167 0.09 -13.44 13.35
N LEU A 168 -0.35 -12.35 12.73
CA LEU A 168 0.42 -11.69 11.67
C LEU A 168 1.77 -11.18 12.20
N ARG A 169 1.79 -10.51 13.37
CA ARG A 169 3.03 -10.03 14.01
C ARG A 169 4.03 -11.16 14.25
N ARG A 170 3.59 -12.31 14.76
CA ARG A 170 4.48 -13.48 14.95
C ARG A 170 5.06 -13.99 13.63
N ARG A 171 4.25 -14.09 12.57
CA ARG A 171 4.74 -14.49 11.23
C ARG A 171 5.77 -13.51 10.69
N LEU A 172 5.50 -12.22 10.75
CA LEU A 172 6.41 -11.18 10.29
C LEU A 172 7.73 -11.18 11.07
N ALA A 173 7.67 -11.36 12.39
CA ALA A 173 8.87 -11.52 13.21
C ALA A 173 9.70 -12.74 12.79
N THR A 174 9.06 -13.87 12.49
CA THR A 174 9.75 -15.07 11.99
C THR A 174 10.42 -14.81 10.63
N ILE A 175 9.73 -14.15 9.70
CA ILE A 175 10.28 -13.78 8.38
C ILE A 175 11.49 -12.86 8.56
N LYS A 176 11.39 -11.84 9.39
CA LYS A 176 12.50 -10.93 9.70
C LYS A 176 13.71 -11.66 10.24
N ASN A 177 13.51 -12.49 11.27
CA ASN A 177 14.60 -13.24 11.90
C ASN A 177 15.26 -14.22 10.91
N ALA A 178 14.49 -14.90 10.08
CA ALA A 178 15.02 -15.76 9.02
C ALA A 178 15.86 -14.97 8.00
N THR A 179 15.37 -13.78 7.61
CA THR A 179 16.12 -12.89 6.69
C THR A 179 17.45 -12.45 7.30
N LEU A 180 17.47 -12.04 8.56
CA LEU A 180 18.70 -11.63 9.24
C LEU A 180 19.70 -12.78 9.37
N ALA A 181 19.22 -13.99 9.66
CA ALA A 181 20.08 -15.19 9.70
C ALA A 181 20.68 -15.51 8.34
N LEU A 182 19.91 -15.36 7.24
CA LEU A 182 20.41 -15.58 5.87
C LEU A 182 21.46 -14.56 5.44
N LEU A 183 21.43 -13.34 5.99
CA LEU A 183 22.42 -12.29 5.70
C LEU A 183 23.76 -12.56 6.38
N THR A 184 23.79 -13.39 7.43
CA THR A 184 24.99 -13.71 8.21
C THR A 184 25.58 -15.11 7.85
N ALA A 185 24.88 -15.86 7.03
CA ALA A 185 25.30 -17.20 6.56
C ALA A 185 26.18 -17.12 5.32
#